data_3b4841dc6c1ccc364c2e95b2dc6e1c8a
#
_entry.id   3b4841dc6c1ccc364c2e95b2dc6e1c8a
#
_cell.length_a   1.000
_cell.length_b   1.000
_cell.length_c   1.000
_cell.angle_alpha   90.00
_cell.angle_beta   90.00
_cell.angle_gamma   90.00
#
_symmetry.space_group_name_H-M   'P 1'
#
loop_
_entity.id
_entity.type
_entity.pdbx_description
1 polymer ?
#
loop_
_entity_poly.entity_id
_entity_poly.type
_entity_poly.pdbx_seq_one_letter_code
_entity_poly.pdbx_strand_id
1 'polypeptide(L)'
;MSHLIELRTRLLRAVVAVLVVFVVLFIYPGASIIYDLLAAPMLASLPEGTRMIATGVITPFMVPVKVTMMAAFVISLPIVLYQAWAFVAPGLYRHEQRLALPLIVSSSLLFIAGMAFCYFVVFKSVFSFIASFAPQSITPAPDIEAYLSFVMTMFLAFGVTFEVPVAVVLLVRMGIVSVQKLKDARGYVVVGAFVIAAVVTPPDVVSQFMLAVPLCVLYEVGILASRGIKPRKPDDAPENESEKPAG
;
A
#
# COMPACT_ATOMS: atom_id res chain seq x y z
N MET A 1 -20.28 8.67 19.05
CA MET A 1 -18.99 8.90 19.78
C MET A 1 -18.13 7.65 19.90
N SER A 2 -18.68 6.43 19.99
CA SER A 2 -17.94 5.18 20.10
C SER A 2 -16.97 4.93 18.91
N HIS A 3 -17.36 5.26 17.69
CA HIS A 3 -16.58 5.02 16.47
C HIS A 3 -15.28 5.86 16.41
N LEU A 4 -15.31 7.10 16.89
CA LEU A 4 -14.12 7.97 16.98
C LEU A 4 -13.13 7.48 18.04
N ILE A 5 -13.63 6.97 19.17
CA ILE A 5 -12.79 6.41 20.23
C ILE A 5 -12.13 5.10 19.75
N GLU A 6 -12.88 4.28 19.01
CA GLU A 6 -12.34 3.06 18.41
C GLU A 6 -11.25 3.39 17.37
N LEU A 7 -11.47 4.35 16.46
CA LEU A 7 -10.48 4.82 15.50
C LEU A 7 -9.18 5.26 16.20
N ARG A 8 -9.31 6.11 17.24
CA ARG A 8 -8.15 6.58 18.02
C ARG A 8 -7.35 5.42 18.61
N THR A 9 -8.05 4.47 19.22
CA THR A 9 -7.39 3.33 19.89
C THR A 9 -6.68 2.42 18.90
N ARG A 10 -7.30 2.15 17.73
CA ARG A 10 -6.71 1.32 16.69
C ARG A 10 -5.52 2.02 16.03
N LEU A 11 -5.65 3.32 15.75
CA LEU A 11 -4.56 4.12 15.20
C LEU A 11 -3.36 4.15 16.16
N LEU A 12 -3.59 4.37 17.46
CA LEU A 12 -2.53 4.35 18.46
C LEU A 12 -1.80 2.99 18.51
N ARG A 13 -2.53 1.88 18.45
CA ARG A 13 -1.92 0.53 18.44
C ARG A 13 -1.07 0.32 17.18
N ALA A 14 -1.54 0.77 16.01
CA ALA A 14 -0.78 0.68 14.77
C ALA A 14 0.51 1.52 14.84
N VAL A 15 0.41 2.77 15.30
CA VAL A 15 1.56 3.67 15.46
C VAL A 15 2.58 3.12 16.46
N VAL A 16 2.12 2.63 17.62
CA VAL A 16 3.02 2.04 18.63
C VAL A 16 3.73 0.82 18.07
N ALA A 17 3.04 -0.06 17.31
CA ALA A 17 3.68 -1.22 16.68
C ALA A 17 4.80 -0.78 15.72
N VAL A 18 4.54 0.22 14.86
CA VAL A 18 5.54 0.76 13.93
C VAL A 18 6.73 1.36 14.69
N LEU A 19 6.48 2.14 15.75
CA LEU A 19 7.54 2.78 16.54
C LEU A 19 8.43 1.76 17.26
N VAL A 20 7.85 0.69 17.81
CA VAL A 20 8.62 -0.39 18.45
C VAL A 20 9.53 -1.06 17.43
N VAL A 21 9.01 -1.43 16.26
CA VAL A 21 9.82 -2.03 15.20
C VAL A 21 10.88 -1.06 14.68
N PHE A 22 10.53 0.23 14.57
CA PHE A 22 11.48 1.27 14.17
C PHE A 22 12.68 1.34 15.12
N VAL A 23 12.45 1.37 16.43
CA VAL A 23 13.54 1.40 17.44
C VAL A 23 14.43 0.16 17.32
N VAL A 24 13.82 -1.02 17.14
CA VAL A 24 14.58 -2.27 16.95
C VAL A 24 15.45 -2.19 15.71
N LEU A 25 14.88 -1.80 14.55
CA LEU A 25 15.60 -1.70 13.29
C LEU A 25 16.68 -0.62 13.30
N PHE A 26 16.48 0.46 14.04
CA PHE A 26 17.44 1.53 14.16
C PHE A 26 18.70 1.08 14.92
N ILE A 27 18.53 0.16 15.88
CA ILE A 27 19.62 -0.45 16.64
C ILE A 27 20.28 -1.56 15.83
N TYR A 28 19.51 -2.45 15.21
CA TYR A 28 19.97 -3.58 14.41
C TYR A 28 19.00 -3.89 13.26
N PRO A 29 19.45 -3.97 12.00
CA PRO A 29 20.83 -3.98 11.47
C PRO A 29 21.45 -2.59 11.34
N GLY A 30 20.69 -1.53 11.60
CA GLY A 30 21.12 -0.14 11.46
C GLY A 30 20.62 0.51 10.15
N ALA A 31 20.42 1.81 10.22
CA ALA A 31 19.78 2.59 9.17
C ALA A 31 20.56 2.63 7.84
N SER A 32 21.90 2.53 7.88
CA SER A 32 22.76 2.55 6.69
C SER A 32 22.57 1.32 5.80
N ILE A 33 22.48 0.13 6.40
CA ILE A 33 22.32 -1.13 5.63
C ILE A 33 20.95 -1.14 4.92
N ILE A 34 19.90 -0.69 5.61
CA ILE A 34 18.54 -0.62 5.04
C ILE A 34 18.52 0.39 3.88
N TYR A 35 19.22 1.52 4.03
CA TYR A 35 19.33 2.52 2.98
C TYR A 35 20.05 1.97 1.74
N ASP A 36 21.19 1.31 1.89
CA ASP A 36 21.97 0.77 0.78
C ASP A 36 21.17 -0.24 -0.04
N LEU A 37 20.37 -1.08 0.63
CA LEU A 37 19.44 -2.02 -0.04
C LEU A 37 18.40 -1.29 -0.89
N LEU A 38 17.84 -0.21 -0.37
CA LEU A 38 16.82 0.57 -1.08
C LEU A 38 17.39 1.39 -2.24
N ALA A 39 18.63 1.86 -2.09
CA ALA A 39 19.31 2.68 -3.11
C ALA A 39 19.83 1.85 -4.30
N ALA A 40 19.98 0.54 -4.15
CA ALA A 40 20.58 -0.35 -5.14
C ALA A 40 19.96 -0.24 -6.56
N PRO A 41 18.61 -0.17 -6.78
CA PRO A 41 18.04 -0.07 -8.13
C PRO A 41 18.43 1.22 -8.85
N MET A 42 18.52 2.33 -8.11
CA MET A 42 18.94 3.62 -8.68
C MET A 42 20.42 3.61 -9.02
N LEU A 43 21.25 3.15 -8.08
CA LEU A 43 22.70 3.08 -8.28
C LEU A 43 23.07 2.19 -9.48
N ALA A 44 22.33 1.09 -9.68
CA ALA A 44 22.50 0.21 -10.84
C ALA A 44 22.13 0.86 -12.19
N SER A 45 21.37 1.94 -12.17
CA SER A 45 20.92 2.67 -13.38
C SER A 45 21.82 3.89 -13.68
N LEU A 46 22.73 4.23 -12.78
CA LEU A 46 23.66 5.34 -12.97
C LEU A 46 24.94 4.89 -13.71
N PRO A 47 25.60 5.81 -14.46
CA PRO A 47 26.93 5.55 -15.00
C PRO A 47 27.95 5.15 -13.92
N GLU A 48 28.91 4.30 -14.28
CA GLU A 48 29.97 3.86 -13.36
C GLU A 48 30.68 5.04 -12.69
N GLY A 49 30.83 4.97 -11.37
CA GLY A 49 31.47 6.02 -10.57
C GLY A 49 30.56 7.17 -10.13
N THR A 50 29.33 7.22 -10.60
CA THR A 50 28.36 8.24 -10.17
C THR A 50 27.77 7.88 -8.81
N ARG A 51 27.65 8.90 -7.92
CA ARG A 51 27.04 8.77 -6.59
C ARG A 51 25.87 9.74 -6.46
N MET A 52 24.91 9.39 -5.62
CA MET A 52 23.88 10.34 -5.22
C MET A 52 24.49 11.45 -4.37
N ILE A 53 23.93 12.66 -4.48
CA ILE A 53 24.35 13.84 -3.72
C ILE A 53 23.34 14.15 -2.62
N ALA A 54 23.81 14.71 -1.52
CA ALA A 54 22.96 15.27 -0.48
C ALA A 54 23.08 16.80 -0.56
N THR A 55 22.00 17.46 -0.93
CA THR A 55 21.97 18.92 -1.10
C THR A 55 21.67 19.65 0.21
N GLY A 56 20.97 19.00 1.15
CA GLY A 56 20.66 19.55 2.47
C GLY A 56 21.67 19.15 3.55
N VAL A 57 21.88 20.03 4.52
CA VAL A 57 22.84 19.81 5.63
C VAL A 57 22.45 18.62 6.50
N ILE A 58 21.17 18.44 6.79
CA ILE A 58 20.63 17.36 7.65
C ILE A 58 20.17 16.13 6.86
N THR A 59 20.13 16.21 5.54
CA THR A 59 19.68 15.13 4.65
C THR A 59 20.43 13.81 4.87
N PRO A 60 21.78 13.76 5.03
CA PRO A 60 22.50 12.52 5.27
C PRO A 60 22.07 11.77 6.54
N PHE A 61 21.55 12.49 7.53
CA PHE A 61 20.98 11.90 8.75
C PHE A 61 19.50 11.54 8.58
N MET A 62 18.71 12.45 8.00
CA MET A 62 17.26 12.27 7.90
C MET A 62 16.86 11.15 6.94
N VAL A 63 17.59 10.95 5.86
CA VAL A 63 17.28 9.93 4.85
C VAL A 63 17.35 8.52 5.42
N PRO A 64 18.45 8.07 6.08
CA PRO A 64 18.46 6.77 6.74
C PRO A 64 17.34 6.58 7.79
N VAL A 65 16.97 7.63 8.52
CA VAL A 65 15.87 7.60 9.49
C VAL A 65 14.54 7.36 8.79
N LYS A 66 14.24 8.10 7.71
CA LYS A 66 13.01 7.92 6.91
C LYS A 66 12.92 6.51 6.30
N VAL A 67 14.03 5.99 5.78
CA VAL A 67 14.12 4.63 5.22
C VAL A 67 13.86 3.57 6.29
N THR A 68 14.45 3.72 7.47
CA THR A 68 14.22 2.82 8.60
C THR A 68 12.77 2.86 9.06
N MET A 69 12.14 4.04 9.08
CA MET A 69 10.72 4.18 9.39
C MET A 69 9.84 3.45 8.37
N MET A 70 10.17 3.54 7.08
CA MET A 70 9.50 2.80 6.01
C MET A 70 9.63 1.29 6.19
N ALA A 71 10.84 0.80 6.47
CA ALA A 71 11.09 -0.62 6.74
C ALA A 71 10.31 -1.10 7.97
N ALA A 72 10.26 -0.29 9.03
CA ALA A 72 9.47 -0.57 10.22
C ALA A 72 7.97 -0.65 9.91
N PHE A 73 7.45 0.24 9.09
CA PHE A 73 6.08 0.20 8.62
C PHE A 73 5.80 -1.11 7.86
N VAL A 74 6.66 -1.50 6.93
CA VAL A 74 6.51 -2.73 6.13
C VAL A 74 6.51 -3.98 7.01
N ILE A 75 7.41 -4.07 7.98
CA ILE A 75 7.45 -5.21 8.93
C ILE A 75 6.22 -5.23 9.83
N SER A 76 5.69 -4.05 10.19
CA SER A 76 4.49 -3.92 11.01
C SER A 76 3.18 -4.06 10.21
N LEU A 77 3.23 -4.23 8.88
CA LEU A 77 2.06 -4.31 8.01
C LEU A 77 0.96 -5.26 8.49
N PRO A 78 1.25 -6.49 8.95
CA PRO A 78 0.20 -7.39 9.43
C PRO A 78 -0.62 -6.77 10.59
N ILE A 79 0.06 -6.04 11.49
CA ILE A 79 -0.61 -5.37 12.61
C ILE A 79 -1.38 -4.15 12.11
N VAL A 80 -0.77 -3.34 11.23
CA VAL A 80 -1.39 -2.12 10.67
C VAL A 80 -2.65 -2.49 9.87
N LEU A 81 -2.55 -3.47 8.99
CA LEU A 81 -3.68 -3.94 8.17
C LEU A 81 -4.77 -4.59 9.03
N TYR A 82 -4.40 -5.34 10.07
CA TYR A 82 -5.37 -5.83 11.05
C TYR A 82 -6.17 -4.69 11.68
N GLN A 83 -5.51 -3.63 12.14
CA GLN A 83 -6.20 -2.49 12.74
C GLN A 83 -7.07 -1.75 11.71
N ALA A 84 -6.59 -1.59 10.48
CA ALA A 84 -7.32 -0.94 9.40
C ALA A 84 -8.57 -1.73 9.00
N TRP A 85 -8.45 -3.01 8.70
CA TRP A 85 -9.58 -3.85 8.31
C TRP A 85 -10.57 -4.08 9.44
N ALA A 86 -10.12 -4.24 10.68
CA ALA A 86 -11.00 -4.34 11.84
C ALA A 86 -11.79 -3.06 12.10
N PHE A 87 -11.30 -1.90 11.67
CA PHE A 87 -12.04 -0.63 11.71
C PHE A 87 -13.07 -0.54 10.57
N VAL A 88 -12.68 -0.92 9.35
CA VAL A 88 -13.53 -0.82 8.15
C VAL A 88 -14.66 -1.86 8.17
N ALA A 89 -14.37 -3.07 8.65
CA ALA A 89 -15.31 -4.20 8.64
C ALA A 89 -15.58 -4.78 10.05
N PRO A 90 -16.07 -3.98 11.01
CA PRO A 90 -16.26 -4.46 12.39
C PRO A 90 -17.28 -5.59 12.48
N GLY A 91 -18.30 -5.61 11.62
CA GLY A 91 -19.30 -6.67 11.57
C GLY A 91 -18.74 -8.02 11.11
N LEU A 92 -17.79 -8.01 10.17
CA LEU A 92 -17.12 -9.22 9.67
C LEU A 92 -16.27 -9.86 10.77
N TYR A 93 -15.50 -9.04 11.52
CA TYR A 93 -14.59 -9.53 12.56
C TYR A 93 -15.29 -10.06 13.80
N ARG A 94 -16.52 -9.59 14.10
CA ARG A 94 -17.28 -10.07 15.26
C ARG A 94 -17.95 -11.43 15.03
N HIS A 95 -18.43 -11.69 13.81
CA HIS A 95 -19.19 -12.91 13.50
C HIS A 95 -18.35 -14.00 12.82
N GLU A 96 -17.29 -13.64 12.08
CA GLU A 96 -16.46 -14.56 11.32
C GLU A 96 -14.98 -14.39 11.67
N GLN A 97 -14.61 -14.53 12.93
CA GLN A 97 -13.21 -14.42 13.41
C GLN A 97 -12.24 -15.33 12.65
N ARG A 98 -12.73 -16.46 12.13
CA ARG A 98 -11.94 -17.42 11.34
C ARG A 98 -11.46 -16.85 10.01
N LEU A 99 -12.13 -15.80 9.48
CA LEU A 99 -11.74 -15.17 8.22
C LEU A 99 -10.81 -13.96 8.40
N ALA A 100 -10.69 -13.46 9.63
CA ALA A 100 -9.81 -12.34 9.91
C ALA A 100 -8.35 -12.70 9.60
N LEU A 101 -7.90 -13.88 10.02
CA LEU A 101 -6.51 -14.30 9.80
C LEU A 101 -6.16 -14.49 8.32
N PRO A 102 -6.92 -15.25 7.49
CA PRO A 102 -6.66 -15.34 6.06
C PRO A 102 -6.68 -13.97 5.36
N LEU A 103 -7.58 -13.08 5.76
CA LEU A 103 -7.68 -11.74 5.20
C LEU A 103 -6.43 -10.91 5.49
N ILE A 104 -5.95 -10.91 6.74
CA ILE A 104 -4.74 -10.17 7.14
C ILE A 104 -3.51 -10.72 6.41
N VAL A 105 -3.38 -12.04 6.35
CA VAL A 105 -2.26 -12.70 5.68
C VAL A 105 -2.28 -12.40 4.19
N SER A 106 -3.43 -12.54 3.50
CA SER A 106 -3.53 -12.22 2.08
C SER A 106 -3.26 -10.75 1.79
N SER A 107 -3.81 -9.85 2.60
CA SER A 107 -3.57 -8.40 2.52
C SER A 107 -2.08 -8.08 2.70
N SER A 108 -1.44 -8.59 3.74
CA SER A 108 -0.01 -8.37 3.97
C SER A 108 0.85 -8.90 2.83
N LEU A 109 0.53 -10.08 2.30
CA LEU A 109 1.24 -10.66 1.16
C LEU A 109 1.04 -9.85 -0.12
N LEU A 110 -0.19 -9.39 -0.40
CA LEU A 110 -0.45 -8.55 -1.55
C LEU A 110 0.25 -7.20 -1.45
N PHE A 111 0.22 -6.56 -0.29
CA PHE A 111 0.93 -5.30 -0.09
C PHE A 111 2.44 -5.45 -0.35
N ILE A 112 3.07 -6.48 0.24
CA ILE A 112 4.49 -6.78 0.02
C ILE A 112 4.75 -7.12 -1.45
N ALA A 113 3.85 -7.89 -2.10
CA ALA A 113 3.95 -8.18 -3.53
C ALA A 113 3.88 -6.91 -4.39
N GLY A 114 3.03 -5.94 -4.01
CA GLY A 114 2.94 -4.63 -4.65
C GLY A 114 4.25 -3.84 -4.54
N MET A 115 4.85 -3.81 -3.35
CA MET A 115 6.16 -3.18 -3.14
C MET A 115 7.27 -3.90 -3.91
N ALA A 116 7.26 -5.24 -3.93
CA ALA A 116 8.23 -6.03 -4.69
C ALA A 116 8.07 -5.79 -6.21
N PHE A 117 6.84 -5.73 -6.72
CA PHE A 117 6.56 -5.36 -8.10
C PHE A 117 7.09 -3.96 -8.43
N CYS A 118 6.87 -2.99 -7.54
CA CYS A 118 7.42 -1.65 -7.68
C CYS A 118 8.95 -1.67 -7.75
N TYR A 119 9.61 -2.39 -6.84
CA TYR A 119 11.06 -2.46 -6.76
C TYR A 119 11.70 -3.12 -7.99
N PHE A 120 11.23 -4.30 -8.37
CA PHE A 120 11.88 -5.11 -9.41
C PHE A 120 11.46 -4.73 -10.83
N VAL A 121 10.23 -4.26 -11.03
CA VAL A 121 9.67 -4.00 -12.36
C VAL A 121 9.59 -2.50 -12.63
N VAL A 122 8.92 -1.75 -11.75
CA VAL A 122 8.63 -0.33 -12.01
C VAL A 122 9.88 0.52 -11.97
N PHE A 123 10.68 0.42 -10.91
CA PHE A 123 11.91 1.22 -10.78
C PHE A 123 12.89 0.93 -11.90
N LYS A 124 13.07 -0.33 -12.26
CA LYS A 124 13.92 -0.69 -13.40
C LYS A 124 13.45 -0.03 -14.69
N SER A 125 12.14 -0.07 -14.97
CA SER A 125 11.56 0.50 -16.18
C SER A 125 11.65 2.03 -16.19
N VAL A 126 11.29 2.67 -15.07
CA VAL A 126 11.29 4.13 -14.94
C VAL A 126 12.71 4.70 -15.04
N PHE A 127 13.67 4.14 -14.29
CA PHE A 127 15.04 4.65 -14.32
C PHE A 127 15.74 4.40 -15.65
N SER A 128 15.49 3.24 -16.29
CA SER A 128 16.00 2.99 -17.64
C SER A 128 15.40 3.96 -18.66
N PHE A 129 14.11 4.27 -18.54
CA PHE A 129 13.46 5.26 -19.39
C PHE A 129 14.06 6.65 -19.21
N ILE A 130 14.18 7.13 -17.98
CA ILE A 130 14.78 8.44 -17.66
C ILE A 130 16.22 8.50 -18.18
N ALA A 131 17.03 7.46 -17.96
CA ALA A 131 18.40 7.40 -18.44
C ALA A 131 18.51 7.45 -19.97
N SER A 132 17.55 6.85 -20.69
CA SER A 132 17.54 6.86 -22.16
C SER A 132 17.24 8.24 -22.76
N PHE A 133 16.56 9.12 -22.02
CA PHE A 133 16.25 10.49 -22.45
C PHE A 133 17.26 11.53 -22.00
N ALA A 134 18.20 11.17 -21.13
CA ALA A 134 19.21 12.09 -20.64
C ALA A 134 20.17 12.51 -21.78
N PRO A 135 20.33 13.81 -22.06
CA PRO A 135 21.31 14.28 -23.04
C PRO A 135 22.74 13.90 -22.63
N GLN A 136 23.59 13.54 -23.56
CA GLN A 136 24.99 13.15 -23.29
C GLN A 136 25.81 14.26 -22.63
N SER A 137 25.38 15.52 -22.74
CA SER A 137 26.02 16.68 -22.09
C SER A 137 25.71 16.83 -20.61
N ILE A 138 24.79 16.02 -20.06
CA ILE A 138 24.38 16.11 -18.66
C ILE A 138 24.89 14.88 -17.90
N THR A 139 25.64 15.13 -16.84
CA THR A 139 25.99 14.07 -15.88
C THR A 139 24.90 14.01 -14.79
N PRO A 140 24.13 12.94 -14.72
CA PRO A 140 23.07 12.83 -13.71
C PRO A 140 23.69 12.73 -12.30
N ALA A 141 23.30 13.62 -11.42
CA ALA A 141 23.68 13.62 -10.00
C ALA A 141 22.39 13.70 -9.16
N PRO A 142 21.67 12.58 -8.99
CA PRO A 142 20.38 12.58 -8.31
C PRO A 142 20.53 12.92 -6.83
N ASP A 143 19.65 13.79 -6.34
CA ASP A 143 19.56 14.12 -4.92
C ASP A 143 18.94 12.96 -4.13
N ILE A 144 19.57 12.61 -3.01
CA ILE A 144 19.21 11.48 -2.15
C ILE A 144 17.81 11.66 -1.52
N GLU A 145 17.40 12.90 -1.19
CA GLU A 145 16.10 13.17 -0.58
C GLU A 145 14.97 13.12 -1.60
N ALA A 146 15.21 13.68 -2.79
CA ALA A 146 14.26 13.61 -3.91
C ALA A 146 14.03 12.15 -4.34
N TYR A 147 15.10 11.38 -4.47
CA TYR A 147 15.03 9.95 -4.76
C TYR A 147 14.22 9.19 -3.70
N LEU A 148 14.53 9.38 -2.43
CA LEU A 148 13.84 8.68 -1.35
C LEU A 148 12.35 9.04 -1.31
N SER A 149 12.01 10.31 -1.47
CA SER A 149 10.61 10.76 -1.50
C SER A 149 9.83 10.09 -2.63
N PHE A 150 10.44 9.98 -3.81
CA PHE A 150 9.88 9.24 -4.93
C PHE A 150 9.66 7.76 -4.59
N VAL A 151 10.68 7.08 -4.10
CA VAL A 151 10.63 5.64 -3.77
C VAL A 151 9.58 5.36 -2.71
N MET A 152 9.52 6.14 -1.64
CA MET A 152 8.53 5.97 -0.57
C MET A 152 7.11 6.15 -1.08
N THR A 153 6.87 7.18 -1.90
CA THR A 153 5.56 7.44 -2.50
C THR A 153 5.14 6.27 -3.40
N MET A 154 6.04 5.80 -4.26
CA MET A 154 5.77 4.69 -5.17
C MET A 154 5.52 3.37 -4.42
N PHE A 155 6.30 3.06 -3.38
CA PHE A 155 6.08 1.87 -2.56
C PHE A 155 4.71 1.87 -1.88
N LEU A 156 4.31 2.99 -1.29
CA LEU A 156 2.98 3.11 -0.69
C LEU A 156 1.87 3.01 -1.74
N ALA A 157 2.04 3.67 -2.87
CA ALA A 157 1.06 3.64 -3.96
C ALA A 157 0.84 2.22 -4.50
N PHE A 158 1.93 1.49 -4.78
CA PHE A 158 1.83 0.11 -5.26
C PHE A 158 1.34 -0.84 -4.16
N GLY A 159 1.81 -0.68 -2.93
CA GLY A 159 1.29 -1.45 -1.79
C GLY A 159 -0.21 -1.31 -1.64
N VAL A 160 -0.74 -0.08 -1.62
CA VAL A 160 -2.18 0.20 -1.54
C VAL A 160 -2.93 -0.27 -2.79
N THR A 161 -2.35 -0.12 -3.98
CA THR A 161 -2.95 -0.60 -5.23
C THR A 161 -3.17 -2.12 -5.21
N PHE A 162 -2.24 -2.87 -4.65
CA PHE A 162 -2.37 -4.32 -4.52
C PHE A 162 -3.39 -4.75 -3.46
N GLU A 163 -3.88 -3.85 -2.59
CA GLU A 163 -5.01 -4.09 -1.70
C GLU A 163 -6.38 -4.02 -2.41
N VAL A 164 -6.45 -3.48 -3.63
CA VAL A 164 -7.71 -3.32 -4.37
C VAL A 164 -8.51 -4.63 -4.49
N PRO A 165 -7.93 -5.80 -4.82
CA PRO A 165 -8.68 -7.05 -4.86
C PRO A 165 -9.32 -7.42 -3.52
N VAL A 166 -8.59 -7.20 -2.43
CA VAL A 166 -9.08 -7.47 -1.06
C VAL A 166 -10.23 -6.53 -0.72
N ALA A 167 -10.08 -5.24 -1.02
CA ALA A 167 -11.13 -4.24 -0.81
C ALA A 167 -12.40 -4.58 -1.60
N VAL A 168 -12.28 -4.96 -2.87
CA VAL A 168 -13.42 -5.37 -3.72
C VAL A 168 -14.12 -6.60 -3.14
N VAL A 169 -13.38 -7.63 -2.77
CA VAL A 169 -13.91 -8.85 -2.16
C VAL A 169 -14.68 -8.54 -0.86
N LEU A 170 -14.11 -7.68 -0.01
CA LEU A 170 -14.75 -7.28 1.24
C LEU A 170 -16.04 -6.50 1.02
N LEU A 171 -16.04 -5.52 0.10
CA LEU A 171 -17.23 -4.73 -0.22
C LEU A 171 -18.39 -5.59 -0.72
N VAL A 172 -18.09 -6.60 -1.56
CA VAL A 172 -19.10 -7.55 -2.03
C VAL A 172 -19.58 -8.45 -0.91
N ARG A 173 -18.67 -8.98 -0.08
CA ARG A 173 -19.01 -9.85 1.04
C ARG A 173 -19.87 -9.16 2.09
N MET A 174 -19.59 -7.90 2.37
CA MET A 174 -20.40 -7.07 3.28
C MET A 174 -21.76 -6.67 2.70
N GLY A 175 -22.03 -6.98 1.42
CA GLY A 175 -23.25 -6.60 0.74
C GLY A 175 -23.38 -5.12 0.41
N ILE A 176 -22.30 -4.34 0.57
CA ILE A 176 -22.27 -2.88 0.28
C ILE A 176 -22.39 -2.64 -1.22
N VAL A 177 -21.71 -3.47 -2.03
CA VAL A 177 -21.69 -3.35 -3.49
C VAL A 177 -21.93 -4.71 -4.12
N SER A 178 -22.80 -4.78 -5.14
CA SER A 178 -22.98 -5.99 -5.92
C SER A 178 -21.92 -6.14 -7.02
N VAL A 179 -21.61 -7.38 -7.39
CA VAL A 179 -20.67 -7.67 -8.50
C VAL A 179 -21.10 -6.98 -9.80
N GLN A 180 -22.43 -6.83 -10.02
CA GLN A 180 -22.93 -6.14 -11.22
C GLN A 180 -22.59 -4.65 -11.20
N LYS A 181 -22.80 -3.96 -10.06
CA LYS A 181 -22.42 -2.54 -9.91
C LYS A 181 -20.92 -2.32 -10.13
N LEU A 182 -20.06 -3.25 -9.66
CA LEU A 182 -18.62 -3.18 -9.91
C LEU A 182 -18.29 -3.30 -11.40
N LYS A 183 -18.97 -4.19 -12.13
CA LYS A 183 -18.78 -4.31 -13.60
C LYS A 183 -19.21 -3.04 -14.33
N ASP A 184 -20.31 -2.43 -13.91
CA ASP A 184 -20.84 -1.21 -14.52
C ASP A 184 -19.91 0.01 -14.22
N ALA A 185 -19.18 -0.03 -13.09
CA ALA A 185 -18.24 1.01 -12.68
C ALA A 185 -16.87 0.96 -13.36
N ARG A 186 -16.58 -0.04 -14.20
CA ARG A 186 -15.26 -0.24 -14.84
C ARG A 186 -14.69 1.02 -15.50
N GLY A 187 -15.53 1.72 -16.28
CA GLY A 187 -15.09 2.95 -16.95
C GLY A 187 -14.64 4.03 -15.98
N TYR A 188 -15.36 4.20 -14.88
CA TYR A 188 -14.98 5.16 -13.82
C TYR A 188 -13.70 4.74 -13.09
N VAL A 189 -13.51 3.43 -12.88
CA VAL A 189 -12.28 2.90 -12.25
C VAL A 189 -11.07 3.13 -13.13
N VAL A 190 -11.18 2.93 -14.45
CA VAL A 190 -10.08 3.22 -15.38
C VAL A 190 -9.70 4.71 -15.32
N VAL A 191 -10.68 5.61 -15.41
CA VAL A 191 -10.42 7.06 -15.31
C VAL A 191 -9.82 7.40 -13.94
N GLY A 192 -10.40 6.87 -12.86
CA GLY A 192 -9.89 7.07 -11.49
C GLY A 192 -8.46 6.56 -11.32
N ALA A 193 -8.12 5.41 -11.91
CA ALA A 193 -6.77 4.86 -11.88
C ALA A 193 -5.73 5.81 -12.50
N PHE A 194 -6.05 6.38 -13.66
CA PHE A 194 -5.16 7.36 -14.29
C PHE A 194 -5.08 8.68 -13.53
N VAL A 195 -6.18 9.13 -12.91
CA VAL A 195 -6.17 10.33 -12.05
C VAL A 195 -5.29 10.10 -10.81
N ILE A 196 -5.46 8.95 -10.13
CA ILE A 196 -4.63 8.59 -8.99
C ILE A 196 -3.16 8.49 -9.41
N ALA A 197 -2.87 7.82 -10.53
CA ALA A 197 -1.53 7.70 -11.04
C ALA A 197 -0.91 9.08 -11.32
N ALA A 198 -1.63 10.00 -11.96
CA ALA A 198 -1.15 11.34 -12.26
C ALA A 198 -0.85 12.20 -11.02
N VAL A 199 -1.54 11.95 -9.91
CA VAL A 199 -1.32 12.68 -8.63
C VAL A 199 -0.15 12.08 -7.85
N VAL A 200 0.02 10.77 -7.90
CA VAL A 200 0.96 10.03 -7.06
C VAL A 200 2.33 9.87 -7.72
N THR A 201 2.36 9.68 -9.04
CA THR A 201 3.63 9.51 -9.77
C THR A 201 4.16 10.85 -10.28
N PRO A 202 5.47 10.97 -10.55
CA PRO A 202 6.01 12.11 -11.29
C PRO A 202 5.26 12.29 -12.62
N PRO A 203 5.30 13.49 -13.22
CA PRO A 203 4.61 13.76 -14.48
C PRO A 203 5.31 13.11 -15.68
N ASP A 204 5.49 11.78 -15.62
CA ASP A 204 6.01 10.97 -16.71
C ASP A 204 5.02 9.87 -17.10
N VAL A 205 4.96 9.60 -18.40
CA VAL A 205 4.00 8.67 -18.99
C VAL A 205 4.25 7.23 -18.51
N VAL A 206 5.52 6.84 -18.32
CA VAL A 206 5.88 5.45 -17.97
C VAL A 206 5.43 5.14 -16.54
N SER A 207 5.77 5.96 -15.56
CA SER A 207 5.34 5.76 -14.17
C SER A 207 3.83 5.76 -14.06
N GLN A 208 3.14 6.67 -14.77
CA GLN A 208 1.69 6.77 -14.75
C GLN A 208 1.02 5.49 -15.29
N PHE A 209 1.46 4.96 -16.43
CA PHE A 209 0.94 3.71 -16.97
C PHE A 209 1.31 2.50 -16.10
N MET A 210 2.53 2.47 -15.55
CA MET A 210 2.99 1.39 -14.68
C MET A 210 2.17 1.29 -13.38
N LEU A 211 1.51 2.36 -12.93
CA LEU A 211 0.59 2.32 -11.79
C LEU A 211 -0.86 2.07 -12.24
N ALA A 212 -1.35 2.77 -13.26
CA ALA A 212 -2.74 2.70 -13.68
C ALA A 212 -3.15 1.33 -14.24
N VAL A 213 -2.28 0.70 -15.06
CA VAL A 213 -2.59 -0.60 -15.67
C VAL A 213 -2.68 -1.72 -14.63
N PRO A 214 -1.71 -1.92 -13.72
CA PRO A 214 -1.85 -2.89 -12.64
C PRO A 214 -3.08 -2.65 -11.76
N LEU A 215 -3.43 -1.39 -11.46
CA LEU A 215 -4.63 -1.06 -10.68
C LEU A 215 -5.89 -1.57 -11.39
N CYS A 216 -6.03 -1.34 -12.68
CA CYS A 216 -7.17 -1.83 -13.47
C CYS A 216 -7.21 -3.37 -13.52
N VAL A 217 -6.06 -4.03 -13.70
CA VAL A 217 -5.96 -5.49 -13.70
C VAL A 217 -6.34 -6.07 -12.33
N LEU A 218 -5.82 -5.50 -11.25
CA LEU A 218 -6.11 -5.93 -9.89
C LEU A 218 -7.60 -5.73 -9.53
N TYR A 219 -8.23 -4.66 -10.05
CA TYR A 219 -9.67 -4.47 -9.91
C TYR A 219 -10.46 -5.61 -10.57
N GLU A 220 -10.10 -6.03 -11.79
CA GLU A 220 -10.72 -7.17 -12.46
C GLU A 220 -10.48 -8.48 -11.70
N VAL A 221 -9.27 -8.69 -11.16
CA VAL A 221 -8.98 -9.84 -10.29
C VAL A 221 -9.89 -9.84 -9.06
N GLY A 222 -10.10 -8.67 -8.44
CA GLY A 222 -11.04 -8.52 -7.33
C GLY A 222 -12.48 -8.88 -7.70
N ILE A 223 -12.96 -8.44 -8.88
CA ILE A 223 -14.29 -8.82 -9.40
C ILE A 223 -14.38 -10.33 -9.63
N LEU A 224 -13.34 -10.93 -10.22
CA LEU A 224 -13.31 -12.37 -10.47
C LEU A 224 -13.34 -13.17 -9.16
N ALA A 225 -12.54 -12.79 -8.18
CA ALA A 225 -12.52 -13.40 -6.85
C ALA A 225 -13.85 -13.28 -6.11
N SER A 226 -14.58 -12.18 -6.36
CA SER A 226 -15.89 -11.93 -5.73
C SER A 226 -17.04 -12.75 -6.30
N ARG A 227 -16.91 -13.34 -7.50
CA ARG A 227 -18.01 -14.07 -8.16
C ARG A 227 -18.49 -15.31 -7.39
N GLY A 228 -17.60 -15.94 -6.63
CA GLY A 228 -17.90 -17.11 -5.82
C GLY A 228 -18.45 -16.80 -4.42
N ILE A 229 -18.54 -15.52 -4.05
CA ILE A 229 -18.92 -15.09 -2.71
C ILE A 229 -20.40 -14.79 -2.68
N LYS A 230 -21.15 -15.48 -1.79
CA LYS A 230 -22.55 -15.16 -1.50
C LYS A 230 -22.58 -13.88 -0.65
N PRO A 231 -23.25 -12.80 -1.12
CA PRO A 231 -23.43 -11.61 -0.29
C PRO A 231 -24.23 -11.97 0.98
N ARG A 232 -23.90 -11.36 2.08
CA ARG A 232 -24.68 -11.48 3.33
C ARG A 232 -26.06 -10.90 3.09
N LYS A 233 -27.13 -11.67 3.41
CA LYS A 233 -28.50 -11.15 3.41
C LYS A 233 -28.69 -10.18 4.59
N PRO A 234 -29.48 -9.10 4.42
CA PRO A 234 -29.81 -8.19 5.52
C PRO A 234 -30.53 -8.86 6.70
N ASP A 235 -31.18 -10.00 6.46
CA ASP A 235 -31.97 -10.74 7.45
C ASP A 235 -31.13 -11.55 8.46
N ASP A 236 -29.80 -11.64 8.30
CA ASP A 236 -28.92 -12.28 9.27
C ASP A 236 -28.49 -11.32 10.41
N ALA A 237 -29.21 -10.22 10.63
CA ALA A 237 -29.07 -9.40 11.83
C ALA A 237 -29.63 -10.19 13.02
N PRO A 238 -28.95 -10.25 14.18
CA PRO A 238 -29.50 -10.92 15.36
C PRO A 238 -30.85 -10.30 15.70
N GLU A 239 -31.93 -11.12 15.70
CA GLU A 239 -33.21 -10.73 16.26
C GLU A 239 -32.95 -10.20 17.67
N ASN A 240 -33.38 -8.95 17.90
CA ASN A 240 -33.35 -8.36 19.22
C ASN A 240 -34.17 -9.26 20.18
N GLU A 241 -33.50 -9.90 21.12
CA GLU A 241 -34.12 -10.64 22.23
C GLU A 241 -34.98 -9.75 23.16
N SER A 242 -35.42 -8.59 22.71
CA SER A 242 -36.20 -7.62 23.47
C SER A 242 -37.71 -7.74 23.29
N GLU A 243 -38.20 -8.70 22.49
CA GLU A 243 -39.66 -8.99 22.39
C GLU A 243 -40.00 -10.40 22.83
N LYS A 244 -39.69 -10.74 24.10
CA LYS A 244 -40.47 -11.75 24.80
C LYS A 244 -41.65 -11.04 25.48
N PRO A 245 -42.91 -11.28 25.08
CA PRO A 245 -44.03 -10.81 25.86
C PRO A 245 -44.02 -11.50 27.22
N ALA A 246 -44.05 -10.67 28.30
CA ALA A 246 -44.25 -11.13 29.64
C ALA A 246 -45.63 -11.79 29.72
N GLY A 247 -45.65 -13.10 29.83
CA GLY A 247 -46.81 -13.89 30.18
C GLY A 247 -46.80 -14.21 31.66
#